data_9f16e89def83382ff036167f69114d45
#
_entry.id   9f16e89def83382ff036167f69114d45
#
_cell.length_a   1.000
_cell.length_b   1.000
_cell.length_c   1.000
_cell.angle_alpha   90.00
_cell.angle_beta   90.00
_cell.angle_gamma   90.00
#
_symmetry.space_group_name_H-M   'P 1'
#
loop_
_entity.id
_entity.type
_entity.pdbx_description
1 polymer ?
#
loop_
_entity_poly.entity_id
_entity_poly.type
_entity_poly.pdbx_seq_one_letter_code
_entity_poly.pdbx_strand_id
1 'polypeptide(L)'
;MQKFNLHQGLVAPMDRENVDTDAIIPKQFLKSIRKTGFGINLFDEWRYLDAGFPGQDAATRRPNPDFVLNQPRYAGASILLARKNFGCGSSREHAPWALDQYGFRAIIAPSFADIFYNNCFKNGLLPIVLSDAAVGQLFDEALAFPGYTLSIDLERQLVLRPNGDALPFEVQAFRKYCLLNGFDDIALTLRQRDKIAAFEAQRLLEKPWLAHTI
;
A
#
# COMPACT_ATOMS: atom_id res chain seq x y z
N MET A 1 6.28 -9.66 5.57
CA MET A 1 6.10 -8.82 4.36
C MET A 1 7.37 -8.79 3.52
N GLN A 2 7.31 -8.29 2.26
CA GLN A 2 8.49 -8.12 1.41
C GLN A 2 9.36 -6.95 1.88
N LYS A 3 10.69 -7.12 1.89
CA LYS A 3 11.63 -6.02 2.21
C LYS A 3 11.51 -4.88 1.20
N PHE A 4 11.69 -3.66 1.70
CA PHE A 4 11.73 -2.44 0.89
C PHE A 4 13.06 -1.73 1.13
N ASN A 5 13.98 -1.77 0.19
CA ASN A 5 15.26 -1.05 0.27
C ASN A 5 15.32 0.03 -0.80
N LEU A 6 15.58 -0.39 -2.04
CA LEU A 6 15.56 0.43 -3.24
C LEU A 6 14.47 -0.09 -4.16
N HIS A 7 13.61 0.79 -4.65
CA HIS A 7 12.55 0.44 -5.58
C HIS A 7 12.53 1.43 -6.74
N GLN A 8 12.67 0.93 -7.96
CA GLN A 8 12.45 1.71 -9.17
C GLN A 8 11.16 1.23 -9.83
N GLY A 9 10.26 2.16 -10.15
CA GLY A 9 8.97 1.82 -10.70
C GLY A 9 8.37 2.88 -11.59
N LEU A 10 7.50 2.43 -12.50
CA LEU A 10 6.64 3.27 -13.31
C LEU A 10 5.63 3.98 -12.41
N VAL A 11 5.38 5.24 -12.69
CA VAL A 11 4.45 6.09 -11.93
C VAL A 11 3.08 6.12 -12.61
N ALA A 12 2.03 5.81 -11.85
CA ALA A 12 0.64 6.03 -12.27
C ALA A 12 0.07 7.30 -11.60
N PRO A 13 -0.28 8.35 -12.34
CA PRO A 13 -0.81 9.59 -11.79
C PRO A 13 -2.32 9.50 -11.55
N MET A 14 -2.73 9.33 -10.30
CA MET A 14 -4.12 9.41 -9.85
C MET A 14 -4.46 10.86 -9.45
N ASP A 15 -4.84 11.69 -10.39
CA ASP A 15 -5.10 13.11 -10.16
C ASP A 15 -6.45 13.33 -9.48
N ARG A 16 -6.59 12.83 -8.25
CA ARG A 16 -7.77 12.94 -7.40
C ARG A 16 -7.40 13.20 -5.96
N GLU A 17 -8.08 14.15 -5.36
CA GLU A 17 -8.05 14.39 -3.92
C GLU A 17 -9.10 13.54 -3.19
N ASN A 18 -8.92 13.36 -1.88
CA ASN A 18 -9.90 12.69 -1.01
C ASN A 18 -10.30 11.30 -1.53
N VAL A 19 -9.35 10.56 -2.08
CA VAL A 19 -9.58 9.17 -2.49
C VAL A 19 -9.85 8.35 -1.24
N ASP A 20 -11.08 7.94 -1.04
CA ASP A 20 -11.50 7.22 0.15
C ASP A 20 -11.31 5.69 0.03
N THR A 21 -11.42 4.99 1.14
CA THR A 21 -11.22 3.54 1.18
C THR A 21 -12.33 2.76 0.48
N ASP A 22 -13.53 3.33 0.30
CA ASP A 22 -14.59 2.71 -0.51
C ASP A 22 -14.29 2.81 -2.01
N ALA A 23 -13.68 3.90 -2.47
CA ALA A 23 -13.18 4.01 -3.84
C ALA A 23 -11.99 3.07 -4.09
N ILE A 24 -11.06 2.93 -3.12
CA ILE A 24 -9.91 2.01 -3.25
C ILE A 24 -10.39 0.56 -3.32
N ILE A 25 -11.28 0.14 -2.44
CA ILE A 25 -11.87 -1.20 -2.42
C ILE A 25 -13.34 -1.14 -1.97
N PRO A 26 -14.31 -1.30 -2.89
CA PRO A 26 -15.73 -1.19 -2.57
C PRO A 26 -16.20 -2.25 -1.57
N LYS A 27 -17.18 -1.86 -0.74
CA LYS A 27 -17.68 -2.63 0.40
C LYS A 27 -18.15 -4.06 0.08
N GLN A 28 -18.67 -4.31 -1.14
CA GLN A 28 -19.15 -5.62 -1.55
C GLN A 28 -18.03 -6.68 -1.54
N PHE A 29 -16.76 -6.28 -1.75
CA PHE A 29 -15.61 -7.17 -1.76
C PHE A 29 -15.03 -7.48 -0.37
N LEU A 30 -15.49 -6.78 0.68
CA LEU A 30 -14.96 -6.93 2.04
C LEU A 30 -15.46 -8.17 2.78
N LYS A 31 -16.41 -8.91 2.21
CA LYS A 31 -16.99 -10.11 2.84
C LYS A 31 -16.06 -11.33 2.81
N SER A 32 -14.92 -11.24 2.10
CA SER A 32 -13.96 -12.34 2.04
C SER A 32 -13.20 -12.47 3.36
N ILE A 33 -13.09 -13.70 3.87
CA ILE A 33 -12.22 -14.05 5.00
C ILE A 33 -10.76 -14.24 4.58
N ARG A 34 -10.48 -14.29 3.28
CA ARG A 34 -9.12 -14.43 2.74
C ARG A 34 -8.42 -13.07 2.75
N LYS A 35 -7.11 -13.08 2.96
CA LYS A 35 -6.26 -11.86 2.87
C LYS A 35 -5.72 -11.62 1.45
N THR A 36 -6.10 -12.42 0.47
CA THR A 36 -5.60 -12.39 -0.92
C THR A 36 -6.73 -12.32 -1.92
N GLY A 37 -6.45 -11.81 -3.14
CA GLY A 37 -7.41 -11.70 -4.24
C GLY A 37 -8.10 -10.33 -4.31
N PHE A 38 -7.60 -9.32 -3.61
CA PHE A 38 -8.19 -7.96 -3.62
C PHE A 38 -7.66 -7.08 -4.75
N GLY A 39 -6.47 -7.35 -5.28
CA GLY A 39 -5.85 -6.51 -6.33
C GLY A 39 -6.70 -6.39 -7.60
N ILE A 40 -7.44 -7.44 -7.97
CA ILE A 40 -8.36 -7.41 -9.13
C ILE A 40 -9.52 -6.43 -8.94
N ASN A 41 -9.90 -6.14 -7.70
CA ASN A 41 -11.00 -5.25 -7.33
C ASN A 41 -10.52 -3.84 -6.92
N LEU A 42 -9.21 -3.55 -7.09
CA LEU A 42 -8.67 -2.23 -6.81
C LEU A 42 -9.36 -1.18 -7.68
N PHE A 43 -9.89 -0.12 -7.07
CA PHE A 43 -10.64 0.95 -7.74
C PHE A 43 -11.76 0.43 -8.64
N ASP A 44 -12.47 -0.62 -8.24
CA ASP A 44 -13.43 -1.35 -9.07
C ASP A 44 -14.44 -0.43 -9.76
N GLU A 45 -15.07 0.49 -9.03
CA GLU A 45 -16.08 1.41 -9.56
C GLU A 45 -15.54 2.42 -10.57
N TRP A 46 -14.23 2.68 -10.56
CA TRP A 46 -13.59 3.58 -11.51
C TRP A 46 -12.94 2.84 -12.68
N ARG A 47 -12.44 1.62 -12.41
CA ARG A 47 -11.76 0.78 -13.41
C ARG A 47 -12.70 0.15 -14.40
N TYR A 48 -13.95 -0.07 -14.03
CA TYR A 48 -14.92 -0.77 -14.87
C TYR A 48 -16.16 0.06 -15.11
N LEU A 49 -16.79 -0.14 -16.28
CA LEU A 49 -18.05 0.49 -16.68
C LEU A 49 -19.28 -0.25 -16.15
N ASP A 50 -19.10 -1.44 -15.61
CA ASP A 50 -20.12 -2.29 -15.01
C ASP A 50 -19.86 -2.49 -13.52
N ALA A 51 -20.91 -2.65 -12.73
CA ALA A 51 -20.78 -2.91 -11.31
C ALA A 51 -20.17 -4.30 -11.05
N GLY A 52 -19.15 -4.36 -10.17
CA GLY A 52 -18.51 -5.59 -9.78
C GLY A 52 -19.21 -6.32 -8.63
N PHE A 53 -19.07 -7.63 -8.59
CA PHE A 53 -19.53 -8.47 -7.48
C PHE A 53 -18.49 -9.55 -7.13
N PRO A 54 -18.50 -10.07 -5.88
CA PRO A 54 -17.56 -11.08 -5.46
C PRO A 54 -17.61 -12.35 -6.32
N GLY A 55 -16.43 -12.81 -6.76
CA GLY A 55 -16.32 -14.03 -7.59
C GLY A 55 -16.52 -13.81 -9.09
N GLN A 56 -16.80 -12.58 -9.52
CA GLN A 56 -16.88 -12.26 -10.95
C GLN A 56 -15.52 -12.39 -11.62
N ASP A 57 -15.50 -13.03 -12.80
CA ASP A 57 -14.29 -13.10 -13.62
C ASP A 57 -13.95 -11.71 -14.19
N ALA A 58 -12.77 -11.22 -13.89
CA ALA A 58 -12.29 -9.93 -14.39
C ALA A 58 -12.23 -9.85 -15.93
N ALA A 59 -12.04 -10.99 -16.61
CA ALA A 59 -11.99 -11.04 -18.07
C ALA A 59 -13.36 -10.74 -18.71
N THR A 60 -14.46 -10.89 -17.96
CA THR A 60 -15.82 -10.58 -18.44
C THR A 60 -16.22 -9.12 -18.23
N ARG A 61 -15.40 -8.35 -17.49
CA ARG A 61 -15.66 -6.95 -17.16
C ARG A 61 -15.36 -6.03 -18.32
N ARG A 62 -16.05 -4.92 -18.37
CA ARG A 62 -15.81 -3.85 -19.35
C ARG A 62 -14.89 -2.80 -18.76
N PRO A 63 -13.57 -2.77 -19.12
CA PRO A 63 -12.66 -1.78 -18.58
C PRO A 63 -13.09 -0.36 -19.01
N ASN A 64 -12.96 0.59 -18.07
CA ASN A 64 -13.11 2.01 -18.38
C ASN A 64 -11.80 2.52 -19.02
N PRO A 65 -11.77 2.89 -20.30
CA PRO A 65 -10.56 3.31 -20.98
C PRO A 65 -9.99 4.64 -20.46
N ASP A 66 -10.85 5.47 -19.85
CA ASP A 66 -10.45 6.78 -19.34
C ASP A 66 -9.77 6.70 -17.97
N PHE A 67 -9.89 5.55 -17.30
CA PHE A 67 -9.28 5.39 -16.00
C PHE A 67 -7.77 5.11 -16.13
N VAL A 68 -6.97 5.86 -15.37
CA VAL A 68 -5.50 5.88 -15.45
C VAL A 68 -4.87 4.47 -15.44
N LEU A 69 -5.31 3.58 -14.56
CA LEU A 69 -4.72 2.23 -14.43
C LEU A 69 -5.10 1.27 -15.56
N ASN A 70 -6.07 1.64 -16.40
CA ASN A 70 -6.44 0.85 -17.59
C ASN A 70 -5.73 1.35 -18.86
N GLN A 71 -5.03 2.48 -18.79
CA GLN A 71 -4.27 3.00 -19.93
C GLN A 71 -2.98 2.20 -20.12
N PRO A 72 -2.67 1.73 -21.33
CA PRO A 72 -1.48 0.90 -21.59
C PRO A 72 -0.16 1.54 -21.15
N ARG A 73 -0.07 2.89 -21.19
CA ARG A 73 1.14 3.62 -20.78
C ARG A 73 1.48 3.48 -19.30
N TYR A 74 0.53 3.05 -18.46
CA TYR A 74 0.72 2.83 -17.01
C TYR A 74 0.64 1.36 -16.63
N ALA A 75 0.61 0.45 -17.59
CA ALA A 75 0.61 -0.98 -17.32
C ALA A 75 1.87 -1.39 -16.54
N GLY A 76 1.70 -2.11 -15.43
CA GLY A 76 2.80 -2.49 -14.55
C GLY A 76 3.32 -1.37 -13.64
N ALA A 77 2.60 -0.25 -13.53
CA ALA A 77 2.97 0.79 -12.57
C ALA A 77 3.02 0.25 -11.14
N SER A 78 4.08 0.60 -10.42
CA SER A 78 4.32 0.16 -9.04
C SER A 78 4.47 1.32 -8.05
N ILE A 79 4.38 2.55 -8.54
CA ILE A 79 4.33 3.78 -7.73
C ILE A 79 3.04 4.51 -8.09
N LEU A 80 2.19 4.73 -7.10
CA LEU A 80 0.97 5.52 -7.25
C LEU A 80 1.25 6.97 -6.82
N LEU A 81 1.00 7.92 -7.70
CA LEU A 81 1.03 9.34 -7.36
C LEU A 81 -0.40 9.82 -7.17
N ALA A 82 -0.70 10.44 -6.02
CA ALA A 82 -2.04 10.88 -5.66
C ALA A 82 -2.04 12.30 -5.10
N ARG A 83 -3.23 12.91 -5.00
CA ARG A 83 -3.43 14.20 -4.35
C ARG A 83 -3.67 14.01 -2.84
N LYS A 84 -3.93 15.13 -2.15
CA LYS A 84 -4.08 15.18 -0.68
C LYS A 84 -5.20 14.29 -0.15
N ASN A 85 -5.06 13.94 1.14
CA ASN A 85 -6.04 13.18 1.92
C ASN A 85 -6.36 11.80 1.32
N PHE A 86 -5.32 11.11 0.83
CA PHE A 86 -5.47 9.76 0.26
C PHE A 86 -5.76 8.72 1.35
N GLY A 87 -6.70 7.81 1.08
CA GLY A 87 -7.10 6.74 2.00
C GLY A 87 -8.03 7.22 3.11
N CYS A 88 -8.75 8.34 2.92
CA CYS A 88 -9.74 8.82 3.87
C CYS A 88 -10.94 7.86 3.99
N GLY A 89 -11.89 8.18 4.88
CA GLY A 89 -13.08 7.36 5.11
C GLY A 89 -12.88 6.27 6.15
N SER A 90 -13.46 5.10 5.93
CA SER A 90 -13.49 4.03 6.92
C SER A 90 -12.14 3.35 7.11
N SER A 91 -11.85 2.91 8.35
CA SER A 91 -10.65 2.14 8.67
C SER A 91 -10.71 0.74 8.05
N ARG A 92 -10.08 0.53 6.89
CA ARG A 92 -10.09 -0.75 6.19
C ARG A 92 -8.68 -1.17 5.80
N GLU A 93 -8.24 -2.28 6.36
CA GLU A 93 -6.95 -2.88 6.00
C GLU A 93 -6.95 -3.47 4.58
N HIS A 94 -8.13 -3.77 4.05
CA HIS A 94 -8.31 -4.26 2.67
C HIS A 94 -7.83 -3.25 1.61
N ALA A 95 -7.87 -1.93 1.89
CA ALA A 95 -7.41 -0.93 0.95
C ALA A 95 -5.89 -1.02 0.67
N PRO A 96 -5.00 -1.06 1.67
CA PRO A 96 -3.59 -1.39 1.46
C PRO A 96 -3.36 -2.77 0.81
N TRP A 97 -4.15 -3.81 1.15
CA TRP A 97 -4.02 -5.11 0.51
C TRP A 97 -4.34 -5.06 -0.98
N ALA A 98 -5.40 -4.34 -1.37
CA ALA A 98 -5.77 -4.19 -2.77
C ALA A 98 -4.67 -3.49 -3.57
N LEU A 99 -4.06 -2.44 -3.01
CA LEU A 99 -2.96 -1.70 -3.64
C LEU A 99 -1.70 -2.55 -3.78
N ASP A 100 -1.27 -3.24 -2.71
CA ASP A 100 -0.10 -4.12 -2.73
C ASP A 100 -0.28 -5.29 -3.72
N GLN A 101 -1.45 -5.95 -3.68
CA GLN A 101 -1.75 -7.09 -4.57
C GLN A 101 -1.97 -6.69 -6.03
N TYR A 102 -2.29 -5.43 -6.31
CA TYR A 102 -2.30 -4.90 -7.66
C TYR A 102 -0.88 -4.70 -8.21
N GLY A 103 0.10 -4.49 -7.31
CA GLY A 103 1.51 -4.33 -7.65
C GLY A 103 2.13 -3.01 -7.19
N PHE A 104 1.39 -2.16 -6.48
CA PHE A 104 1.97 -0.94 -5.93
C PHE A 104 2.89 -1.26 -4.76
N ARG A 105 4.07 -0.63 -4.75
CA ARG A 105 5.06 -0.71 -3.67
C ARG A 105 5.13 0.58 -2.87
N ALA A 106 4.81 1.71 -3.50
CA ALA A 106 4.80 3.00 -2.86
C ALA A 106 3.63 3.87 -3.35
N ILE A 107 3.19 4.77 -2.48
CA ILE A 107 2.21 5.81 -2.80
C ILE A 107 2.83 7.14 -2.40
N ILE A 108 2.81 8.11 -3.31
CA ILE A 108 3.30 9.47 -3.06
C ILE A 108 2.10 10.41 -3.06
N ALA A 109 1.92 11.18 -1.99
CA ALA A 109 0.84 12.15 -1.86
C ALA A 109 1.22 13.28 -0.91
N PRO A 110 0.54 14.44 -0.97
CA PRO A 110 0.76 15.53 -0.02
C PRO A 110 0.31 15.18 1.40
N SER A 111 -0.72 14.33 1.54
CA SER A 111 -1.20 13.85 2.84
C SER A 111 -2.01 12.56 2.69
N PHE A 112 -2.08 11.82 3.79
CA PHE A 112 -2.84 10.58 3.93
C PHE A 112 -3.74 10.66 5.16
N ALA A 113 -4.82 9.89 5.17
CA ALA A 113 -5.55 9.63 6.40
C ALA A 113 -4.72 8.76 7.35
N ASP A 114 -4.72 9.10 8.65
CA ASP A 114 -3.83 8.50 9.65
C ASP A 114 -3.91 6.98 9.73
N ILE A 115 -5.13 6.42 9.72
CA ILE A 115 -5.33 4.97 9.83
C ILE A 115 -4.82 4.27 8.57
N PHE A 116 -5.12 4.82 7.39
CA PHE A 116 -4.63 4.28 6.12
C PHE A 116 -3.09 4.30 6.07
N TYR A 117 -2.48 5.43 6.44
CA TYR A 117 -1.04 5.60 6.53
C TYR A 117 -0.39 4.53 7.41
N ASN A 118 -0.96 4.30 8.60
CA ASN A 118 -0.48 3.26 9.52
C ASN A 118 -0.62 1.84 8.95
N ASN A 119 -1.75 1.54 8.31
CA ASN A 119 -2.01 0.23 7.73
C ASN A 119 -1.10 -0.06 6.52
N CYS A 120 -0.68 0.95 5.75
CA CYS A 120 0.29 0.77 4.67
C CYS A 120 1.59 0.15 5.19
N PHE A 121 2.18 0.71 6.26
CA PHE A 121 3.43 0.20 6.82
C PHE A 121 3.33 -1.23 7.34
N LYS A 122 2.19 -1.61 7.94
CA LYS A 122 1.94 -2.97 8.42
C LYS A 122 1.90 -4.00 7.30
N ASN A 123 1.56 -3.56 6.09
CA ASN A 123 1.40 -4.41 4.91
C ASN A 123 2.55 -4.30 3.90
N GLY A 124 3.62 -3.55 4.22
CA GLY A 124 4.80 -3.45 3.34
C GLY A 124 4.67 -2.46 2.19
N LEU A 125 3.63 -1.64 2.21
CA LEU A 125 3.42 -0.53 1.27
C LEU A 125 4.00 0.75 1.88
N LEU A 126 4.81 1.48 1.11
CA LEU A 126 5.46 2.71 1.59
C LEU A 126 4.65 3.96 1.19
N PRO A 127 3.93 4.61 2.13
CA PRO A 127 3.34 5.91 1.90
C PRO A 127 4.39 7.01 2.11
N ILE A 128 4.57 7.85 1.09
CA ILE A 128 5.56 8.96 1.07
C ILE A 128 4.80 10.27 1.05
N VAL A 129 5.08 11.13 2.02
CA VAL A 129 4.55 12.49 2.09
C VAL A 129 5.57 13.45 1.47
N LEU A 130 5.15 14.19 0.44
CA LEU A 130 5.91 15.27 -0.16
C LEU A 130 5.05 16.55 -0.17
N SER A 131 5.67 17.72 -0.36
CA SER A 131 4.91 18.96 -0.47
C SER A 131 3.97 18.96 -1.68
N ASP A 132 2.87 19.72 -1.62
CA ASP A 132 1.94 19.91 -2.74
C ASP A 132 2.66 20.36 -4.02
N ALA A 133 3.65 21.26 -3.90
CA ALA A 133 4.43 21.72 -5.03
C ALA A 133 5.27 20.61 -5.66
N ALA A 134 5.93 19.77 -4.85
CA ALA A 134 6.71 18.64 -5.35
C ALA A 134 5.82 17.59 -6.02
N VAL A 135 4.68 17.27 -5.41
CA VAL A 135 3.70 16.36 -5.98
C VAL A 135 3.14 16.91 -7.29
N GLY A 136 2.85 18.22 -7.37
CA GLY A 136 2.42 18.89 -8.60
C GLY A 136 3.42 18.71 -9.74
N GLN A 137 4.70 18.97 -9.48
CA GLN A 137 5.77 18.76 -10.47
C GLN A 137 5.87 17.31 -10.94
N LEU A 138 5.74 16.34 -10.01
CA LEU A 138 5.74 14.91 -10.37
C LEU A 138 4.55 14.54 -11.25
N PHE A 139 3.37 15.15 -11.06
CA PHE A 139 2.21 14.99 -11.94
C PHE A 139 2.51 15.52 -13.34
N ASP A 140 3.04 16.74 -13.45
CA ASP A 140 3.38 17.35 -14.74
C ASP A 140 4.37 16.46 -15.50
N GLU A 141 5.41 15.96 -14.86
CA GLU A 141 6.40 15.06 -15.44
C GLU A 141 5.79 13.71 -15.86
N ALA A 142 5.01 13.07 -14.99
CA ALA A 142 4.37 11.78 -15.27
C ALA A 142 3.34 11.84 -16.41
N LEU A 143 2.69 12.99 -16.59
CA LEU A 143 1.77 13.23 -17.70
C LEU A 143 2.51 13.56 -19.00
N ALA A 144 3.57 14.36 -18.94
CA ALA A 144 4.35 14.78 -20.09
C ALA A 144 5.19 13.64 -20.69
N PHE A 145 5.79 12.79 -19.85
CA PHE A 145 6.75 11.78 -20.30
C PHE A 145 6.18 10.35 -20.18
N PRO A 146 5.85 9.67 -21.31
CA PRO A 146 5.50 8.26 -21.28
C PRO A 146 6.61 7.39 -20.68
N GLY A 147 6.24 6.45 -19.81
CA GLY A 147 7.23 5.59 -19.14
C GLY A 147 7.98 6.29 -18.00
N TYR A 148 7.44 7.37 -17.44
CA TYR A 148 8.05 8.10 -16.33
C TYR A 148 8.23 7.21 -15.11
N THR A 149 9.46 7.07 -14.65
CA THR A 149 9.83 6.24 -13.50
C THR A 149 10.47 7.07 -12.39
N LEU A 150 10.30 6.61 -11.17
CA LEU A 150 11.01 7.14 -10.00
C LEU A 150 11.80 6.03 -9.34
N SER A 151 12.90 6.38 -8.68
CA SER A 151 13.64 5.48 -7.80
C SER A 151 13.47 5.93 -6.36
N ILE A 152 13.06 5.03 -5.49
CA ILE A 152 12.80 5.30 -4.06
C ILE A 152 13.84 4.55 -3.25
N ASP A 153 14.71 5.31 -2.57
CA ASP A 153 15.72 4.82 -1.64
C ASP A 153 15.21 5.03 -0.21
N LEU A 154 14.73 3.96 0.42
CA LEU A 154 14.22 4.05 1.78
C LEU A 154 15.34 4.24 2.81
N GLU A 155 16.52 3.70 2.57
CA GLU A 155 17.64 3.85 3.50
C GLU A 155 18.09 5.30 3.59
N ARG A 156 18.19 6.00 2.45
CA ARG A 156 18.51 7.42 2.37
C ARG A 156 17.30 8.34 2.52
N GLN A 157 16.10 7.79 2.44
CA GLN A 157 14.82 8.53 2.45
C GLN A 157 14.77 9.57 1.32
N LEU A 158 15.02 9.11 0.09
CA LEU A 158 15.04 9.95 -1.11
C LEU A 158 14.14 9.35 -2.19
N VAL A 159 13.36 10.21 -2.84
CA VAL A 159 12.74 9.93 -4.13
C VAL A 159 13.61 10.58 -5.20
N LEU A 160 14.17 9.78 -6.09
CA LEU A 160 15.06 10.22 -7.15
C LEU A 160 14.30 10.31 -8.47
N ARG A 161 14.40 11.45 -9.13
CA ARG A 161 13.84 11.70 -10.47
C ARG A 161 14.81 11.21 -11.56
N PRO A 162 14.33 11.02 -12.80
CA PRO A 162 15.18 10.65 -13.93
C PRO A 162 16.28 11.68 -14.25
N ASN A 163 16.06 12.95 -13.93
CA ASN A 163 17.04 14.03 -14.13
C ASN A 163 18.13 14.08 -13.04
N GLY A 164 18.06 13.21 -12.04
CA GLY A 164 19.02 13.14 -10.93
C GLY A 164 18.62 13.96 -9.70
N ASP A 165 17.57 14.75 -9.76
CA ASP A 165 17.07 15.49 -8.60
C ASP A 165 16.54 14.55 -7.53
N ALA A 166 16.80 14.88 -6.28
CA ALA A 166 16.38 14.11 -5.12
C ALA A 166 15.36 14.88 -4.27
N LEU A 167 14.24 14.26 -3.97
CA LEU A 167 13.21 14.78 -3.06
C LEU A 167 13.32 14.02 -1.74
N PRO A 168 13.70 14.66 -0.64
CA PRO A 168 13.76 14.02 0.66
C PRO A 168 12.36 13.79 1.23
N PHE A 169 12.19 12.68 1.96
CA PHE A 169 10.98 12.39 2.71
C PHE A 169 11.33 11.82 4.10
N GLU A 170 10.38 11.87 5.00
CA GLU A 170 10.57 11.38 6.36
C GLU A 170 9.72 10.15 6.65
N VAL A 171 10.34 9.17 7.31
CA VAL A 171 9.69 7.97 7.84
C VAL A 171 10.18 7.75 9.27
N GLN A 172 9.25 7.50 10.20
CA GLN A 172 9.58 7.17 11.57
C GLN A 172 10.58 5.99 11.62
N ALA A 173 11.63 6.10 12.44
CA ALA A 173 12.75 5.16 12.49
C ALA A 173 12.31 3.69 12.66
N PHE A 174 11.33 3.41 13.53
CA PHE A 174 10.82 2.06 13.72
C PHE A 174 10.09 1.50 12.48
N ARG A 175 9.28 2.31 11.80
CA ARG A 175 8.61 1.91 10.56
C ARG A 175 9.60 1.63 9.44
N LYS A 176 10.60 2.51 9.29
CA LYS A 176 11.73 2.32 8.37
C LYS A 176 12.44 1.00 8.63
N TYR A 177 12.78 0.72 9.89
CA TYR A 177 13.40 -0.53 10.31
C TYR A 177 12.55 -1.75 9.92
N CYS A 178 11.24 -1.71 10.16
CA CYS A 178 10.33 -2.81 9.79
C CYS A 178 10.30 -3.06 8.29
N LEU A 179 10.17 -2.00 7.47
CA LEU A 179 10.15 -2.12 6.01
C LEU A 179 11.48 -2.65 5.46
N LEU A 180 12.64 -2.10 5.91
CA LEU A 180 13.96 -2.55 5.47
C LEU A 180 14.20 -4.03 5.75
N ASN A 181 13.66 -4.56 6.86
CA ASN A 181 13.84 -5.95 7.26
C ASN A 181 12.69 -6.88 6.83
N GLY A 182 11.58 -6.33 6.34
CA GLY A 182 10.40 -7.11 5.97
C GLY A 182 9.61 -7.62 7.18
N PHE A 183 9.65 -6.92 8.32
CA PHE A 183 8.99 -7.33 9.55
C PHE A 183 7.57 -6.77 9.63
N ASP A 184 6.59 -7.67 9.65
CA ASP A 184 5.23 -7.38 10.11
C ASP A 184 5.09 -7.62 11.63
N ASP A 185 3.91 -7.37 12.18
CA ASP A 185 3.63 -7.52 13.61
C ASP A 185 3.92 -8.97 14.10
N ILE A 186 3.62 -9.97 13.25
CA ILE A 186 3.88 -11.38 13.56
C ILE A 186 5.38 -11.67 13.58
N ALA A 187 6.10 -11.22 12.56
CA ALA A 187 7.55 -11.40 12.48
C ALA A 187 8.29 -10.73 13.64
N LEU A 188 7.83 -9.55 14.08
CA LEU A 188 8.36 -8.87 15.27
C LEU A 188 8.14 -9.71 16.54
N THR A 189 6.94 -10.27 16.72
CA THR A 189 6.62 -11.13 17.87
C THR A 189 7.45 -12.40 17.86
N LEU A 190 7.62 -13.04 16.69
CA LEU A 190 8.41 -14.26 16.55
C LEU A 190 9.90 -14.08 16.91
N ARG A 191 10.44 -12.87 16.82
CA ARG A 191 11.79 -12.57 17.33
C ARG A 191 11.96 -12.74 18.84
N GLN A 192 10.84 -12.75 19.58
CA GLN A 192 10.82 -12.98 21.02
C GLN A 192 10.37 -14.42 21.39
N ARG A 193 10.35 -15.33 20.40
CA ARG A 193 9.82 -16.70 20.55
C ARG A 193 10.33 -17.40 21.81
N ASP A 194 11.63 -17.35 22.07
CA ASP A 194 12.22 -18.07 23.20
C ASP A 194 11.78 -17.46 24.54
N LYS A 195 11.64 -16.14 24.61
CA LYS A 195 11.12 -15.45 25.81
C LYS A 195 9.64 -15.75 26.05
N ILE A 196 8.85 -15.83 24.97
CA ILE A 196 7.44 -16.17 25.02
C ILE A 196 7.29 -17.62 25.51
N ALA A 197 8.04 -18.56 24.93
CA ALA A 197 8.00 -19.96 25.33
C ALA A 197 8.43 -20.16 26.80
N ALA A 198 9.46 -19.47 27.27
CA ALA A 198 9.89 -19.50 28.68
C ALA A 198 8.79 -18.95 29.61
N PHE A 199 8.15 -17.84 29.25
CA PHE A 199 7.04 -17.27 30.03
C PHE A 199 5.83 -18.21 30.06
N GLU A 200 5.46 -18.82 28.94
CA GLU A 200 4.36 -19.78 28.85
C GLU A 200 4.62 -21.01 29.72
N ALA A 201 5.84 -21.57 29.66
CA ALA A 201 6.23 -22.72 30.50
C ALA A 201 6.11 -22.39 31.99
N GLN A 202 6.64 -21.23 32.46
CA GLN A 202 6.52 -20.81 33.83
C GLN A 202 5.06 -20.57 34.22
N ARG A 203 4.28 -19.91 33.39
CA ARG A 203 2.86 -19.65 33.65
C ARG A 203 2.03 -20.92 33.79
N LEU A 204 2.32 -21.97 33.04
CA LEU A 204 1.63 -23.25 33.14
C LEU A 204 1.98 -24.01 34.42
N LEU A 205 3.19 -23.83 34.99
CA LEU A 205 3.56 -24.35 36.30
C LEU A 205 2.79 -23.64 37.40
N GLU A 206 2.64 -22.32 37.32
CA GLU A 206 1.90 -21.53 38.33
C GLU A 206 0.38 -21.67 38.18
N LYS A 207 -0.13 -21.92 36.98
CA LYS A 207 -1.57 -21.97 36.64
C LYS A 207 -1.90 -23.19 35.77
N PRO A 208 -1.81 -24.43 36.33
CA PRO A 208 -1.97 -25.66 35.52
C PRO A 208 -3.32 -25.79 34.81
N TRP A 209 -4.36 -25.13 35.35
CA TRP A 209 -5.70 -25.15 34.73
C TRP A 209 -5.79 -24.46 33.36
N LEU A 210 -4.81 -23.67 32.98
CA LEU A 210 -4.73 -23.04 31.67
C LEU A 210 -4.22 -23.98 30.57
N ALA A 211 -3.70 -25.17 30.92
CA ALA A 211 -3.17 -26.13 29.95
C ALA A 211 -4.25 -26.75 29.03
N HIS A 212 -5.53 -26.62 29.36
CA HIS A 212 -6.65 -27.25 28.64
C HIS A 212 -7.57 -26.22 27.95
N THR A 213 -7.17 -24.97 27.78
CA THR A 213 -8.01 -23.88 27.27
C THR A 213 -7.71 -23.49 25.80
N ILE A 214 -7.03 -24.36 25.03
CA ILE A 214 -6.84 -24.18 23.59
C ILE A 214 -7.38 -25.38 22.84
#